data_90b81b388121bec70a19d20b39fc5166
#
_entry.id   90b81b388121bec70a19d20b39fc5166
#
_cell.length_a   1.000
_cell.length_b   1.000
_cell.length_c   1.000
_cell.angle_alpha   90.00
_cell.angle_beta   90.00
_cell.angle_gamma   90.00
#
_symmetry.space_group_name_H-M   'P 1'
#
loop_
_entity.id
_entity.type
_entity.pdbx_description
1 polymer ?
#
loop_
_entity_poly.entity_id
_entity_poly.type
_entity_poly.pdbx_seq_one_letter_code
_entity_poly.pdbx_strand_id
1 'polypeptide(L)'
;MKKILIVGSANVDLSIHVKQIPAVGETVLGKSMERLPGGKGANQACAVGKLGGIGCFLCAVGSDDAGLLIQKSLKEAGMDPAHMKICEKESTGMAVVCVSDRGENNIIVVSGANARCDVDYLKAQRALFHDCDLLLLQMEIPLESVVYAAKKAKSLGKTVILNPAPVPENFPEELFQYADYLTPNEVELFKLANMKAGSSMEEVLQAGKRLLRKGANRLLVTLGGKGALYLGKNEERL
;
A
#
# COMPACT_ATOMS: atom_id res chain seq x y z
N MET A 1 19.97 2.38 -14.33
CA MET A 1 19.05 2.56 -13.17
C MET A 1 17.99 1.47 -13.24
N LYS A 2 17.54 0.90 -12.11
CA LYS A 2 16.51 -0.15 -12.14
C LYS A 2 15.14 0.45 -12.44
N LYS A 3 14.33 -0.26 -13.24
CA LYS A 3 12.95 0.10 -13.55
C LYS A 3 12.01 -0.51 -12.52
N ILE A 4 11.11 0.30 -11.96
CA ILE A 4 10.21 -0.08 -10.88
C ILE A 4 8.78 -0.07 -11.43
N LEU A 5 8.10 -1.21 -11.36
CA LEU A 5 6.67 -1.29 -11.58
C LEU A 5 5.97 -1.17 -10.23
N ILE A 6 5.05 -0.23 -10.09
CA ILE A 6 4.19 -0.08 -8.94
C ILE A 6 2.77 -0.53 -9.36
N VAL A 7 2.16 -1.42 -8.61
CA VAL A 7 0.76 -1.82 -8.81
C VAL A 7 0.03 -1.61 -7.50
N GLY A 8 -1.00 -0.77 -7.50
CA GLY A 8 -1.65 -0.44 -6.23
C GLY A 8 -2.75 0.62 -6.33
N SER A 9 -3.17 1.08 -5.17
CA SER A 9 -4.25 2.03 -4.98
C SER A 9 -3.88 3.47 -5.30
N ALA A 10 -4.91 4.23 -5.68
CA ALA A 10 -4.87 5.68 -5.77
C ALA A 10 -6.14 6.25 -5.12
N ASN A 11 -5.98 7.06 -4.08
CA ASN A 11 -7.09 7.63 -3.31
C ASN A 11 -6.97 9.15 -3.25
N VAL A 12 -8.08 9.78 -2.91
CA VAL A 12 -8.06 11.11 -2.33
C VAL A 12 -8.40 10.99 -0.85
N ASP A 13 -7.54 11.55 0.00
CA ASP A 13 -7.72 11.57 1.44
C ASP A 13 -8.41 12.88 1.84
N LEU A 14 -9.59 12.78 2.45
CA LEU A 14 -10.31 13.89 3.09
C LEU A 14 -9.96 13.90 4.58
N SER A 15 -9.05 14.76 4.99
CA SER A 15 -8.67 14.95 6.39
C SER A 15 -9.58 15.99 7.03
N ILE A 16 -10.40 15.59 8.00
CA ILE A 16 -11.34 16.44 8.72
C ILE A 16 -10.84 16.60 10.16
N HIS A 17 -10.46 17.82 10.53
CA HIS A 17 -10.05 18.13 11.91
C HIS A 17 -11.27 18.48 12.76
N VAL A 18 -11.37 17.81 13.91
CA VAL A 18 -12.45 17.98 14.90
C VAL A 18 -11.87 18.18 16.29
N LYS A 19 -12.64 18.74 17.22
CA LYS A 19 -12.24 18.82 18.61
C LYS A 19 -12.12 17.41 19.24
N GLN A 20 -13.10 16.55 18.94
CA GLN A 20 -13.15 15.15 19.36
C GLN A 20 -13.82 14.32 18.27
N ILE A 21 -13.47 13.05 18.16
CA ILE A 21 -14.12 12.12 17.25
C ILE A 21 -15.56 11.89 17.74
N PRO A 22 -16.60 12.02 16.86
CA PRO A 22 -17.98 11.86 17.26
C PRO A 22 -18.28 10.43 17.72
N ALA A 23 -19.05 10.30 18.78
CA ALA A 23 -19.65 9.03 19.17
C ALA A 23 -20.83 8.66 18.26
N VAL A 24 -21.32 7.42 18.38
CA VAL A 24 -22.50 6.98 17.62
C VAL A 24 -23.70 7.87 17.96
N GLY A 25 -24.29 8.46 16.90
CA GLY A 25 -25.44 9.39 17.02
C GLY A 25 -25.05 10.83 17.36
N GLU A 26 -23.77 11.14 17.53
CA GLU A 26 -23.30 12.50 17.80
C GLU A 26 -23.01 13.27 16.51
N THR A 27 -23.34 14.56 16.48
CA THR A 27 -22.94 15.49 15.43
C THR A 27 -21.94 16.48 15.99
N VAL A 28 -20.76 16.59 15.36
CA VAL A 28 -19.71 17.54 15.77
C VAL A 28 -19.42 18.50 14.63
N LEU A 29 -18.99 19.72 14.97
CA LEU A 29 -18.53 20.69 13.96
C LEU A 29 -17.06 20.46 13.66
N GLY A 30 -16.72 20.29 12.37
CA GLY A 30 -15.37 20.26 11.89
C GLY A 30 -14.70 21.65 11.99
N LYS A 31 -13.40 21.67 12.28
CA LYS A 31 -12.59 22.89 12.31
C LYS A 31 -12.03 23.26 10.95
N SER A 32 -11.57 22.25 10.22
CA SER A 32 -11.03 22.38 8.87
C SER A 32 -11.18 21.05 8.12
N MET A 33 -11.08 21.14 6.80
CA MET A 33 -11.03 20.00 5.92
C MET A 33 -9.94 20.23 4.89
N GLU A 34 -9.12 19.22 4.68
CA GLU A 34 -8.10 19.19 3.63
C GLU A 34 -8.37 18.03 2.67
N ARG A 35 -8.06 18.23 1.40
CA ARG A 35 -8.17 17.22 0.36
C ARG A 35 -6.80 16.99 -0.25
N LEU A 36 -6.25 15.81 -0.04
CA LEU A 36 -4.87 15.47 -0.41
C LEU A 36 -4.85 14.23 -1.32
N PRO A 37 -3.92 14.17 -2.29
CA PRO A 37 -3.68 12.93 -3.01
C PRO A 37 -3.10 11.89 -2.06
N GLY A 38 -3.63 10.66 -2.10
CA GLY A 38 -3.27 9.57 -1.21
C GLY A 38 -3.40 8.22 -1.89
N GLY A 39 -3.52 7.18 -1.08
CA GLY A 39 -3.46 5.79 -1.51
C GLY A 39 -2.03 5.25 -1.47
N LYS A 40 -1.87 4.04 -0.92
CA LYS A 40 -0.53 3.46 -0.69
C LYS A 40 0.26 3.28 -1.98
N GLY A 41 -0.41 2.88 -3.07
CA GLY A 41 0.21 2.76 -4.39
C GLY A 41 0.68 4.10 -4.95
N ALA A 42 -0.19 5.12 -4.93
CA ALA A 42 0.15 6.45 -5.40
C ALA A 42 1.27 7.10 -4.57
N ASN A 43 1.25 6.91 -3.24
CA ASN A 43 2.31 7.40 -2.35
C ASN A 43 3.67 6.76 -2.68
N GLN A 44 3.72 5.45 -2.94
CA GLN A 44 4.94 4.76 -3.38
C GLN A 44 5.39 5.24 -4.76
N ALA A 45 4.46 5.43 -5.70
CA ALA A 45 4.78 5.95 -7.03
C ALA A 45 5.38 7.37 -6.95
N CYS A 46 4.75 8.27 -6.19
CA CYS A 46 5.28 9.61 -5.95
C CYS A 46 6.67 9.58 -5.27
N ALA A 47 6.90 8.67 -4.33
CA ALA A 47 8.20 8.52 -3.69
C ALA A 47 9.28 8.07 -4.70
N VAL A 48 8.96 7.10 -5.57
CA VAL A 48 9.87 6.66 -6.65
C VAL A 48 10.24 7.83 -7.56
N GLY A 49 9.25 8.59 -8.03
CA GLY A 49 9.51 9.74 -8.90
C GLY A 49 10.34 10.84 -8.23
N LYS A 50 9.97 11.25 -7.00
CA LYS A 50 10.70 12.28 -6.23
C LYS A 50 12.15 11.89 -5.91
N LEU A 51 12.44 10.60 -5.80
CA LEU A 51 13.80 10.07 -5.61
C LEU A 51 14.56 9.91 -6.94
N GLY A 52 13.99 10.34 -8.06
CA GLY A 52 14.61 10.23 -9.39
C GLY A 52 14.61 8.82 -9.96
N GLY A 53 13.76 7.92 -9.42
CA GLY A 53 13.63 6.54 -9.92
C GLY A 53 12.87 6.48 -11.24
N ILE A 54 13.16 5.45 -12.06
CA ILE A 54 12.39 5.16 -13.27
C ILE A 54 11.24 4.25 -12.86
N GLY A 55 10.02 4.79 -12.79
CA GLY A 55 8.84 4.06 -12.35
C GLY A 55 7.71 4.06 -13.36
N CYS A 56 6.88 3.01 -13.32
CA CYS A 56 5.61 2.91 -14.00
C CYS A 56 4.54 2.54 -12.97
N PHE A 57 3.39 3.20 -12.99
CA PHE A 57 2.34 2.98 -12.00
C PHE A 57 1.06 2.46 -12.65
N LEU A 58 0.63 1.26 -12.24
CA LEU A 58 -0.65 0.65 -12.60
C LEU A 58 -1.64 0.85 -11.44
N CYS A 59 -2.65 1.64 -11.69
CA CYS A 59 -3.76 1.89 -10.78
C CYS A 59 -5.04 2.16 -11.58
N ALA A 60 -6.16 2.32 -10.87
CA ALA A 60 -7.41 2.72 -11.46
C ALA A 60 -8.01 3.90 -10.69
N VAL A 61 -8.53 4.89 -11.41
CA VAL A 61 -9.21 6.08 -10.87
C VAL A 61 -10.52 6.34 -11.63
N GLY A 62 -11.41 7.11 -11.05
CA GLY A 62 -12.62 7.61 -11.72
C GLY A 62 -12.29 8.70 -12.74
N SER A 63 -13.26 9.00 -13.62
CA SER A 63 -13.23 10.17 -14.50
C SER A 63 -13.72 11.44 -13.78
N ASP A 64 -13.27 11.64 -12.54
CA ASP A 64 -13.70 12.70 -11.63
C ASP A 64 -12.53 13.62 -11.23
N ASP A 65 -12.84 14.72 -10.51
CA ASP A 65 -11.83 15.68 -10.03
C ASP A 65 -10.79 15.03 -9.11
N ALA A 66 -11.14 13.95 -8.41
CA ALA A 66 -10.23 13.18 -7.59
C ALA A 66 -9.19 12.46 -8.45
N GLY A 67 -9.62 11.83 -9.55
CA GLY A 67 -8.73 11.21 -10.53
C GLY A 67 -7.79 12.22 -11.18
N LEU A 68 -8.28 13.41 -11.51
CA LEU A 68 -7.44 14.49 -12.03
C LEU A 68 -6.40 14.98 -11.01
N LEU A 69 -6.77 15.07 -9.72
CA LEU A 69 -5.84 15.42 -8.65
C LEU A 69 -4.70 14.41 -8.52
N ILE A 70 -5.02 13.11 -8.58
CA ILE A 70 -4.00 12.04 -8.57
C ILE A 70 -3.07 12.15 -9.77
N GLN A 71 -3.62 12.31 -10.99
CA GLN A 71 -2.80 12.47 -12.21
C GLN A 71 -1.84 13.65 -12.10
N LYS A 72 -2.33 14.79 -11.58
CA LYS A 72 -1.52 15.98 -11.37
C LYS A 72 -0.40 15.70 -10.37
N SER A 73 -0.70 15.11 -9.23
CA SER A 73 0.27 14.77 -8.18
C SER A 73 1.37 13.84 -8.70
N LEU A 74 1.03 12.83 -9.50
CA LEU A 74 1.99 11.93 -10.12
C LEU A 74 2.93 12.66 -11.08
N LYS A 75 2.39 13.52 -11.95
CA LYS A 75 3.21 14.34 -12.88
C LYS A 75 4.17 15.27 -12.13
N GLU A 76 3.71 15.94 -11.07
CA GLU A 76 4.53 16.80 -10.21
C GLU A 76 5.64 16.02 -9.49
N ALA A 77 5.39 14.73 -9.19
CA ALA A 77 6.40 13.83 -8.64
C ALA A 77 7.36 13.24 -9.69
N GLY A 78 7.19 13.55 -10.98
CA GLY A 78 8.02 13.00 -12.05
C GLY A 78 7.59 11.62 -12.55
N MET A 79 6.34 11.21 -12.26
CA MET A 79 5.77 9.94 -12.72
C MET A 79 4.82 10.17 -13.90
N ASP A 80 4.93 9.32 -14.93
CA ASP A 80 4.01 9.34 -16.06
C ASP A 80 2.70 8.58 -15.71
N PRO A 81 1.52 9.23 -15.77
CA PRO A 81 0.24 8.60 -15.52
C PRO A 81 -0.33 7.82 -16.72
N ALA A 82 0.42 7.63 -17.81
CA ALA A 82 -0.08 7.05 -19.07
C ALA A 82 -0.72 5.66 -18.92
N HIS A 83 -0.34 4.92 -17.88
CA HIS A 83 -0.85 3.58 -17.62
C HIS A 83 -1.94 3.53 -16.55
N MET A 84 -2.49 4.67 -16.14
CA MET A 84 -3.64 4.69 -15.23
C MET A 84 -4.91 4.28 -16.00
N LYS A 85 -5.71 3.37 -15.40
CA LYS A 85 -7.04 3.03 -15.90
C LYS A 85 -8.04 4.09 -15.45
N ILE A 86 -8.70 4.74 -16.41
CA ILE A 86 -9.78 5.70 -16.11
C ILE A 86 -11.12 4.95 -16.20
N CYS A 87 -11.90 5.00 -15.12
CA CYS A 87 -13.18 4.32 -14.97
C CYS A 87 -14.31 5.34 -15.01
N GLU A 88 -15.14 5.36 -16.06
CA GLU A 88 -16.21 6.34 -16.23
C GLU A 88 -17.39 6.14 -15.25
N LYS A 89 -17.60 4.92 -14.76
CA LYS A 89 -18.75 4.54 -13.91
C LYS A 89 -18.42 4.40 -12.44
N GLU A 90 -17.17 4.60 -12.06
CA GLU A 90 -16.69 4.45 -10.68
C GLU A 90 -16.09 5.79 -10.22
N SER A 91 -16.31 6.15 -8.98
CA SER A 91 -15.57 7.25 -8.36
C SER A 91 -14.12 6.82 -8.06
N THR A 92 -13.21 7.76 -8.04
CA THR A 92 -11.86 7.53 -7.51
C THR A 92 -11.95 7.06 -6.05
N GLY A 93 -11.04 6.19 -5.63
CA GLY A 93 -10.95 5.76 -4.24
C GLY A 93 -10.79 6.93 -3.28
N MET A 94 -11.37 6.81 -2.08
CA MET A 94 -11.37 7.88 -1.09
C MET A 94 -11.11 7.34 0.31
N ALA A 95 -10.31 8.06 1.10
CA ALA A 95 -10.22 7.85 2.53
C ALA A 95 -10.77 9.10 3.26
N VAL A 96 -11.69 8.91 4.20
CA VAL A 96 -12.15 9.96 5.12
C VAL A 96 -11.42 9.75 6.43
N VAL A 97 -10.57 10.71 6.78
CA VAL A 97 -9.73 10.67 7.99
C VAL A 97 -10.24 11.74 8.95
N CYS A 98 -10.87 11.33 10.03
CA CYS A 98 -11.28 12.23 11.11
C CYS A 98 -10.17 12.29 12.15
N VAL A 99 -9.59 13.48 12.41
CA VAL A 99 -8.46 13.68 13.35
C VAL A 99 -8.90 14.57 14.50
N SER A 100 -8.75 14.10 15.73
CA SER A 100 -9.03 14.89 16.94
C SER A 100 -7.86 15.78 17.35
N ASP A 101 -8.14 16.78 18.23
CA ASP A 101 -7.09 17.62 18.81
C ASP A 101 -6.04 16.83 19.62
N ARG A 102 -6.36 15.59 20.01
CA ARG A 102 -5.45 14.68 20.71
C ARG A 102 -4.57 13.85 19.78
N GLY A 103 -4.77 13.99 18.44
CA GLY A 103 -4.06 13.18 17.45
C GLY A 103 -4.66 11.78 17.25
N GLU A 104 -5.79 11.47 17.86
CA GLU A 104 -6.55 10.24 17.59
C GLU A 104 -7.19 10.34 16.22
N ASN A 105 -7.29 9.22 15.50
CA ASN A 105 -7.93 9.22 14.19
C ASN A 105 -8.86 8.02 13.98
N ASN A 106 -9.89 8.25 13.17
CA ASN A 106 -10.72 7.22 12.57
C ASN A 106 -10.66 7.36 11.06
N ILE A 107 -10.53 6.24 10.36
CA ILE A 107 -10.38 6.22 8.92
C ILE A 107 -11.45 5.32 8.31
N ILE A 108 -12.17 5.87 7.32
CA ILE A 108 -13.12 5.13 6.49
C ILE A 108 -12.57 5.13 5.07
N VAL A 109 -12.41 3.95 4.48
CA VAL A 109 -11.93 3.82 3.10
C VAL A 109 -13.03 3.32 2.19
N VAL A 110 -13.23 4.01 1.07
CA VAL A 110 -14.09 3.60 -0.03
C VAL A 110 -13.20 3.27 -1.21
N SER A 111 -13.17 2.01 -1.62
CA SER A 111 -12.25 1.54 -2.67
C SER A 111 -12.49 2.20 -4.03
N GLY A 112 -13.76 2.48 -4.39
CA GLY A 112 -14.09 3.08 -5.68
C GLY A 112 -13.41 2.35 -6.84
N ALA A 113 -12.83 3.12 -7.76
CA ALA A 113 -12.13 2.60 -8.94
C ALA A 113 -10.94 1.69 -8.63
N ASN A 114 -10.37 1.69 -7.40
CA ASN A 114 -9.32 0.73 -7.04
C ASN A 114 -9.78 -0.73 -7.23
N ALA A 115 -11.09 -1.02 -7.07
CA ALA A 115 -11.66 -2.33 -7.36
C ALA A 115 -11.52 -2.73 -8.85
N ARG A 116 -11.23 -1.80 -9.74
CA ARG A 116 -10.99 -2.01 -11.18
C ARG A 116 -9.51 -2.14 -11.55
N CYS A 117 -8.63 -2.07 -10.58
CA CYS A 117 -7.25 -2.53 -10.74
C CYS A 117 -7.23 -4.08 -10.68
N ASP A 118 -8.02 -4.69 -11.56
CA ASP A 118 -8.34 -6.11 -11.62
C ASP A 118 -7.31 -6.91 -12.42
N VAL A 119 -7.41 -8.23 -12.36
CA VAL A 119 -6.49 -9.15 -13.05
C VAL A 119 -6.51 -8.95 -14.56
N ASP A 120 -7.65 -8.62 -15.17
CA ASP A 120 -7.74 -8.46 -16.62
C ASP A 120 -7.04 -7.17 -17.08
N TYR A 121 -7.16 -6.08 -16.31
CA TYR A 121 -6.35 -4.89 -16.55
C TYR A 121 -4.86 -5.19 -16.42
N LEU A 122 -4.42 -5.93 -15.40
CA LEU A 122 -3.01 -6.29 -15.23
C LEU A 122 -2.49 -7.20 -16.35
N LYS A 123 -3.31 -8.13 -16.85
CA LYS A 123 -2.97 -8.97 -18.02
C LYS A 123 -2.79 -8.13 -19.30
N ALA A 124 -3.62 -7.11 -19.49
CA ALA A 124 -3.47 -6.19 -20.62
C ALA A 124 -2.13 -5.42 -20.55
N GLN A 125 -1.59 -5.17 -19.36
CA GLN A 125 -0.33 -4.48 -19.12
C GLN A 125 0.89 -5.43 -18.97
N ARG A 126 0.78 -6.68 -19.45
CA ARG A 126 1.81 -7.72 -19.26
C ARG A 126 3.22 -7.33 -19.71
N ALA A 127 3.36 -6.45 -20.69
CA ALA A 127 4.65 -5.96 -21.19
C ALA A 127 5.45 -5.25 -20.09
N LEU A 128 4.79 -4.50 -19.20
CA LEU A 128 5.43 -3.76 -18.11
C LEU A 128 6.05 -4.69 -17.06
N PHE A 129 5.47 -5.88 -16.85
CA PHE A 129 6.05 -6.90 -15.96
C PHE A 129 7.35 -7.48 -16.55
N HIS A 130 7.49 -7.56 -17.87
CA HIS A 130 8.73 -7.99 -18.50
C HIS A 130 9.80 -6.89 -18.43
N ASP A 131 9.40 -5.63 -18.59
CA ASP A 131 10.30 -4.49 -18.70
C ASP A 131 10.82 -3.96 -17.34
N CYS A 132 10.17 -4.29 -16.23
CA CYS A 132 10.61 -3.88 -14.89
C CYS A 132 11.70 -4.81 -14.34
N ASP A 133 12.47 -4.29 -13.36
CA ASP A 133 13.40 -5.06 -12.55
C ASP A 133 12.81 -5.42 -11.18
N LEU A 134 11.87 -4.60 -10.71
CA LEU A 134 11.31 -4.66 -9.37
C LEU A 134 9.81 -4.30 -9.40
N LEU A 135 9.02 -5.02 -8.61
CA LEU A 135 7.60 -4.78 -8.38
C LEU A 135 7.35 -4.31 -6.95
N LEU A 136 6.62 -3.20 -6.79
CA LEU A 136 6.07 -2.73 -5.51
C LEU A 136 4.57 -3.00 -5.45
N LEU A 137 4.11 -3.58 -4.33
CA LEU A 137 2.71 -3.94 -4.07
C LEU A 137 2.26 -3.49 -2.68
N GLN A 138 0.94 -3.30 -2.54
CA GLN A 138 0.24 -3.09 -1.27
C GLN A 138 -1.09 -3.87 -1.31
N MET A 139 -1.96 -3.73 -0.29
CA MET A 139 -3.15 -4.56 -0.14
C MET A 139 -4.46 -3.74 -0.28
N GLU A 140 -4.46 -2.61 -1.02
CA GLU A 140 -5.64 -1.73 -1.22
C GLU A 140 -6.30 -1.89 -2.61
N ILE A 141 -5.97 -2.94 -3.34
CA ILE A 141 -6.62 -3.36 -4.60
C ILE A 141 -7.13 -4.79 -4.42
N PRO A 142 -7.91 -5.36 -5.37
CA PRO A 142 -8.40 -6.74 -5.24
C PRO A 142 -7.27 -7.73 -4.93
N LEU A 143 -7.50 -8.61 -3.95
CA LEU A 143 -6.47 -9.56 -3.47
C LEU A 143 -5.96 -10.47 -4.57
N GLU A 144 -6.85 -10.93 -5.46
CA GLU A 144 -6.49 -11.72 -6.62
C GLU A 144 -5.54 -10.97 -7.57
N SER A 145 -5.65 -9.65 -7.66
CA SER A 145 -4.74 -8.80 -8.46
C SER A 145 -3.37 -8.72 -7.81
N VAL A 146 -3.30 -8.60 -6.48
CA VAL A 146 -2.03 -8.61 -5.73
C VAL A 146 -1.32 -9.94 -5.91
N VAL A 147 -2.04 -11.05 -5.74
CA VAL A 147 -1.51 -12.42 -5.92
C VAL A 147 -1.04 -12.62 -7.36
N TYR A 148 -1.88 -12.24 -8.34
CA TYR A 148 -1.51 -12.33 -9.76
C TYR A 148 -0.23 -11.56 -10.07
N ALA A 149 -0.14 -10.29 -9.63
CA ALA A 149 1.00 -9.44 -9.90
C ALA A 149 2.29 -9.99 -9.26
N ALA A 150 2.23 -10.42 -8.00
CA ALA A 150 3.36 -11.01 -7.27
C ALA A 150 3.85 -12.29 -7.96
N LYS A 151 2.93 -13.22 -8.25
CA LYS A 151 3.22 -14.48 -8.94
C LYS A 151 3.81 -14.25 -10.33
N LYS A 152 3.23 -13.31 -11.10
CA LYS A 152 3.70 -12.97 -12.45
C LYS A 152 5.11 -12.40 -12.41
N ALA A 153 5.38 -11.41 -11.56
CA ALA A 153 6.72 -10.82 -11.42
C ALA A 153 7.74 -11.88 -10.98
N LYS A 154 7.38 -12.73 -10.01
CA LYS A 154 8.26 -13.81 -9.53
C LYS A 154 8.58 -14.82 -10.62
N SER A 155 7.60 -15.20 -11.46
CA SER A 155 7.82 -16.12 -12.60
C SER A 155 8.76 -15.55 -13.67
N LEU A 156 8.93 -14.23 -13.70
CA LEU A 156 9.85 -13.51 -14.56
C LEU A 156 11.20 -13.17 -13.90
N GLY A 157 11.46 -13.71 -12.71
CA GLY A 157 12.69 -13.47 -11.97
C GLY A 157 12.84 -12.06 -11.40
N LYS A 158 11.73 -11.31 -11.28
CA LYS A 158 11.75 -9.94 -10.76
C LYS A 158 11.75 -9.94 -9.24
N THR A 159 12.33 -8.89 -8.64
CA THR A 159 12.25 -8.66 -7.20
C THR A 159 10.87 -8.13 -6.83
N VAL A 160 10.21 -8.74 -5.84
CA VAL A 160 8.89 -8.33 -5.36
C VAL A 160 9.00 -7.79 -3.95
N ILE A 161 8.55 -6.56 -3.74
CA ILE A 161 8.43 -5.91 -2.43
C ILE A 161 6.94 -5.71 -2.16
N LEU A 162 6.45 -6.29 -1.08
CA LEU A 162 5.07 -6.19 -0.65
C LEU A 162 4.97 -5.45 0.69
N ASN A 163 4.27 -4.33 0.69
CA ASN A 163 3.76 -3.72 1.90
C ASN A 163 2.40 -4.35 2.23
N PRO A 164 2.28 -5.18 3.27
CA PRO A 164 1.07 -5.96 3.55
C PRO A 164 0.00 -5.11 4.26
N ALA A 165 -0.22 -3.91 3.81
CA ALA A 165 -1.10 -2.90 4.41
C ALA A 165 -2.28 -2.52 3.49
N PRO A 166 -3.54 -2.55 4.02
CA PRO A 166 -3.95 -3.15 5.29
C PRO A 166 -3.92 -4.69 5.23
N VAL A 167 -3.58 -5.35 6.33
CA VAL A 167 -3.62 -6.82 6.38
C VAL A 167 -5.08 -7.28 6.33
N PRO A 168 -5.51 -8.03 5.29
CA PRO A 168 -6.86 -8.57 5.22
C PRO A 168 -7.09 -9.67 6.26
N GLU A 169 -8.35 -10.02 6.53
CA GLU A 169 -8.68 -11.14 7.42
C GLU A 169 -8.16 -12.47 6.87
N ASN A 170 -8.35 -12.68 5.56
CA ASN A 170 -7.90 -13.87 4.85
C ASN A 170 -6.65 -13.51 4.01
N PHE A 171 -5.51 -13.32 4.67
CA PHE A 171 -4.25 -13.03 3.97
C PHE A 171 -3.82 -14.25 3.13
N PRO A 172 -3.58 -14.09 1.81
CA PRO A 172 -3.12 -15.19 0.95
C PRO A 172 -1.67 -15.60 1.32
N GLU A 173 -1.51 -16.69 2.08
CA GLU A 173 -0.20 -17.11 2.58
C GLU A 173 0.82 -17.42 1.47
N GLU A 174 0.37 -17.71 0.25
CA GLU A 174 1.25 -17.86 -0.91
C GLU A 174 2.07 -16.60 -1.23
N LEU A 175 1.60 -15.41 -0.82
CA LEU A 175 2.35 -14.16 -0.96
C LEU A 175 3.67 -14.16 -0.19
N PHE A 176 3.80 -14.94 0.90
CA PHE A 176 5.08 -15.10 1.60
C PHE A 176 6.17 -15.70 0.70
N GLN A 177 5.79 -16.57 -0.24
CA GLN A 177 6.74 -17.18 -1.18
C GLN A 177 7.07 -16.28 -2.37
N TYR A 178 6.09 -15.44 -2.79
CA TYR A 178 6.29 -14.56 -3.94
C TYR A 178 7.00 -13.26 -3.58
N ALA A 179 6.83 -12.76 -2.36
CA ALA A 179 7.50 -11.55 -1.90
C ALA A 179 8.97 -11.83 -1.50
N ASP A 180 9.91 -11.11 -2.11
CA ASP A 180 11.30 -11.12 -1.68
C ASP A 180 11.49 -10.30 -0.41
N TYR A 181 10.71 -9.24 -0.25
CA TYR A 181 10.66 -8.39 0.93
C TYR A 181 9.22 -8.13 1.35
N LEU A 182 8.92 -8.31 2.62
CA LEU A 182 7.71 -7.82 3.26
C LEU A 182 8.06 -6.62 4.14
N THR A 183 7.25 -5.55 4.05
CA THR A 183 7.50 -4.30 4.79
C THR A 183 6.34 -3.93 5.71
N PRO A 184 6.01 -4.78 6.71
CA PRO A 184 4.96 -4.49 7.68
C PRO A 184 5.40 -3.46 8.71
N ASN A 185 4.45 -2.75 9.33
CA ASN A 185 4.65 -2.14 10.63
C ASN A 185 4.44 -3.17 11.76
N GLU A 186 4.60 -2.75 13.04
CA GLU A 186 4.45 -3.64 14.19
C GLU A 186 3.05 -4.27 14.25
N VAL A 187 1.98 -3.49 14.02
CA VAL A 187 0.59 -3.98 14.05
C VAL A 187 0.33 -5.01 12.96
N GLU A 188 0.77 -4.72 11.75
CA GLU A 188 0.65 -5.60 10.59
C GLU A 188 1.46 -6.89 10.80
N LEU A 189 2.67 -6.78 11.35
CA LEU A 189 3.51 -7.91 11.69
C LEU A 189 2.81 -8.88 12.65
N PHE A 190 2.27 -8.38 13.77
CA PHE A 190 1.57 -9.20 14.74
C PHE A 190 0.31 -9.84 14.16
N LYS A 191 -0.45 -9.10 13.34
CA LYS A 191 -1.64 -9.61 12.65
C LYS A 191 -1.28 -10.76 11.70
N LEU A 192 -0.25 -10.61 10.84
CA LEU A 192 0.25 -11.65 9.94
C LEU A 192 0.79 -12.87 10.69
N ALA A 193 1.44 -12.64 11.81
CA ALA A 193 1.94 -13.70 12.67
C ALA A 193 0.84 -14.42 13.46
N ASN A 194 -0.42 -13.93 13.42
CA ASN A 194 -1.51 -14.39 14.26
C ASN A 194 -1.10 -14.41 15.75
N MET A 195 -0.61 -13.27 16.21
CA MET A 195 -0.19 -13.01 17.59
C MET A 195 -0.91 -11.78 18.13
N LYS A 196 -1.12 -11.72 19.45
CA LYS A 196 -1.58 -10.49 20.08
C LYS A 196 -0.53 -9.40 19.91
N ALA A 197 -0.98 -8.15 19.75
CA ALA A 197 -0.07 -7.02 19.67
C ALA A 197 0.80 -6.96 20.94
N GLY A 198 2.10 -6.94 20.73
CA GLY A 198 3.11 -6.80 21.79
C GLY A 198 3.76 -5.42 21.70
N SER A 199 4.60 -5.08 22.65
CA SER A 199 5.30 -3.80 22.72
C SER A 199 6.82 -3.94 22.89
N SER A 200 7.31 -5.15 23.15
CA SER A 200 8.73 -5.42 23.33
C SER A 200 9.41 -5.82 22.01
N MET A 201 10.67 -5.50 21.90
CA MET A 201 11.49 -5.93 20.74
C MET A 201 11.57 -7.47 20.64
N GLU A 202 11.55 -8.17 21.77
CA GLU A 202 11.57 -9.63 21.79
C GLU A 202 10.31 -10.22 21.14
N GLU A 203 9.12 -9.65 21.42
CA GLU A 203 7.86 -10.07 20.80
C GLU A 203 7.86 -9.77 19.30
N VAL A 204 8.39 -8.61 18.87
CA VAL A 204 8.56 -8.26 17.45
C VAL A 204 9.46 -9.27 16.76
N LEU A 205 10.57 -9.64 17.36
CA LEU A 205 11.49 -10.67 16.84
C LEU A 205 10.81 -12.05 16.74
N GLN A 206 10.04 -12.43 17.76
CA GLN A 206 9.27 -13.69 17.73
C GLN A 206 8.26 -13.71 16.59
N ALA A 207 7.49 -12.61 16.40
CA ALA A 207 6.53 -12.48 15.31
C ALA A 207 7.23 -12.56 13.94
N GLY A 208 8.35 -11.85 13.77
CA GLY A 208 9.13 -11.90 12.53
C GLY A 208 9.67 -13.31 12.24
N LYS A 209 10.26 -13.98 13.23
CA LYS A 209 10.74 -15.37 13.09
C LYS A 209 9.61 -16.35 12.76
N ARG A 210 8.39 -16.07 13.23
CA ARG A 210 7.22 -16.87 12.86
C ARG A 210 6.85 -16.70 11.38
N LEU A 211 6.91 -15.47 10.83
CA LEU A 211 6.68 -15.25 9.39
C LEU A 211 7.77 -15.87 8.51
N LEU A 212 9.04 -15.83 8.93
CA LEU A 212 10.12 -16.52 8.22
C LEU A 212 9.86 -18.03 8.15
N ARG A 213 9.35 -18.65 9.23
CA ARG A 213 8.93 -20.07 9.23
C ARG A 213 7.73 -20.35 8.35
N LYS A 214 6.82 -19.38 8.15
CA LYS A 214 5.69 -19.48 7.21
C LYS A 214 6.10 -19.32 5.74
N GLY A 215 7.36 -19.03 5.46
CA GLY A 215 7.89 -18.93 4.10
C GLY A 215 8.26 -17.52 3.64
N ALA A 216 8.12 -16.48 4.50
CA ALA A 216 8.62 -15.17 4.17
C ALA A 216 10.16 -15.20 3.98
N ASN A 217 10.67 -14.46 3.00
CA ASN A 217 12.09 -14.45 2.70
C ASN A 217 12.85 -13.43 3.55
N ARG A 218 12.41 -12.17 3.52
CA ARG A 218 13.00 -11.04 4.25
C ARG A 218 11.89 -10.14 4.74
N LEU A 219 12.09 -9.60 5.94
CA LEU A 219 11.18 -8.63 6.56
C LEU A 219 11.95 -7.33 6.80
N LEU A 220 11.31 -6.21 6.52
CA LEU A 220 11.73 -4.88 6.94
C LEU A 220 10.59 -4.28 7.76
N VAL A 221 10.64 -4.48 9.08
CA VAL A 221 9.58 -4.05 9.99
C VAL A 221 9.81 -2.61 10.39
N THR A 222 8.86 -1.73 10.11
CA THR A 222 8.93 -0.33 10.56
C THR A 222 8.49 -0.21 12.01
N LEU A 223 9.29 0.52 12.82
CA LEU A 223 9.14 0.63 14.29
C LEU A 223 8.87 2.09 14.73
N GLY A 224 8.31 2.90 13.83
CA GLY A 224 8.07 4.33 14.08
C GLY A 224 9.37 5.06 14.44
N GLY A 225 9.36 5.81 15.53
CA GLY A 225 10.54 6.57 15.98
C GLY A 225 11.76 5.73 16.39
N LYS A 226 11.61 4.40 16.50
CA LYS A 226 12.71 3.47 16.83
C LYS A 226 13.48 2.99 15.58
N GLY A 227 13.07 3.40 14.37
CA GLY A 227 13.72 3.01 13.13
C GLY A 227 13.06 1.80 12.46
N ALA A 228 13.85 0.84 11.99
CA ALA A 228 13.34 -0.34 11.30
C ALA A 228 14.20 -1.57 11.59
N LEU A 229 13.54 -2.72 11.74
CA LEU A 229 14.16 -4.01 11.97
C LEU A 229 14.19 -4.80 10.65
N TYR A 230 15.38 -5.17 10.19
CA TYR A 230 15.56 -6.12 9.10
C TYR A 230 15.73 -7.54 9.66
N LEU A 231 14.99 -8.49 9.11
CA LEU A 231 15.09 -9.91 9.42
C LEU A 231 15.19 -10.73 8.13
N GLY A 232 16.21 -11.53 8.02
CA GLY A 232 16.39 -12.56 7.01
C GLY A 232 16.61 -13.93 7.65
N LYS A 233 16.80 -14.98 6.84
CA LYS A 233 16.97 -16.34 7.37
C LYS A 233 18.17 -16.48 8.35
N ASN A 234 19.25 -15.74 8.10
CA ASN A 234 20.48 -15.80 8.89
C ASN A 234 21.00 -14.40 9.26
N GLU A 235 20.16 -13.38 9.20
CA GLU A 235 20.57 -12.00 9.37
C GLU A 235 19.49 -11.21 10.12
N GLU A 236 19.94 -10.46 11.13
CA GLU A 236 19.12 -9.57 11.93
C GLU A 236 19.88 -8.26 12.10
N ARG A 237 19.21 -7.11 11.78
CA ARG A 237 19.77 -5.77 11.95
C ARG A 237 18.67 -4.79 12.38
N LEU A 238 18.96 -3.99 13.38
CA LEU A 238 18.15 -2.87 13.84
C LEU A 238 18.71 -1.56 13.27
#